data_981272ffa79f5580a45cf9e149007fc3
#
_entry.id   981272ffa79f5580a45cf9e149007fc3
#
_cell.length_a   1.000
_cell.length_b   1.000
_cell.length_c   1.000
_cell.angle_alpha   90.00
_cell.angle_beta   90.00
_cell.angle_gamma   90.00
#
_symmetry.space_group_name_H-M   'P 1'
#
loop_
_entity.id
_entity.type
_entity.pdbx_description
1 polymer ?
#
loop_
_entity_poly.entity_id
_entity_poly.type
_entity_poly.pdbx_seq_one_letter_code
_entity_poly.pdbx_strand_id
1 'polypeptide(L)'
;MASIAFITGATSGFGKATAYKFAAHGYDVIINGRRADRLQQVADDIETKYNVAVMQLPFDVRNEEVVFSSIRSLPANWKKIDVLVNNAGLAAGRDYFEEASLDDWNTMIDTNVKGFLYVARAVAELMISNKQGHIINLGSIAGKEVYEKGNVYCA
;
A
#
# COMPACT_ATOMS: atom_id res chain seq x y z
N MET A 1 -11.49 19.83 7.76
CA MET A 1 -11.53 18.40 7.35
C MET A 1 -10.28 17.77 7.93
N ALA A 2 -10.37 16.54 8.43
CA ALA A 2 -9.18 15.80 8.87
C ALA A 2 -8.25 15.55 7.67
N SER A 3 -6.95 15.45 7.93
CA SER A 3 -5.98 15.03 6.92
C SER A 3 -6.16 13.55 6.60
N ILE A 4 -5.88 13.16 5.36
CA ILE A 4 -6.11 11.80 4.87
C ILE A 4 -4.78 11.10 4.58
N ALA A 5 -4.59 9.92 5.19
CA ALA A 5 -3.48 9.04 4.87
C ALA A 5 -3.97 7.79 4.13
N PHE A 6 -3.36 7.48 2.99
CA PHE A 6 -3.62 6.25 2.24
C PHE A 6 -2.49 5.25 2.44
N ILE A 7 -2.80 4.05 2.96
CA ILE A 7 -1.82 3.01 3.27
C ILE A 7 -2.11 1.75 2.45
N THR A 8 -1.18 1.31 1.63
CA THR A 8 -1.30 0.04 0.91
C THR A 8 -0.77 -1.12 1.74
N GLY A 9 -1.35 -2.32 1.56
CA GLY A 9 -0.96 -3.50 2.32
C GLY A 9 -1.30 -3.43 3.80
N ALA A 10 -2.41 -2.77 4.16
CA ALA A 10 -2.78 -2.45 5.54
C ALA A 10 -3.44 -3.60 6.32
N THR A 11 -3.52 -4.83 5.76
CA THR A 11 -4.15 -5.97 6.45
C THR A 11 -3.27 -6.65 7.49
N SER A 12 -1.97 -6.36 7.53
CA SER A 12 -1.01 -6.99 8.46
C SER A 12 0.29 -6.18 8.55
N GLY A 13 1.18 -6.57 9.48
CA GLY A 13 2.56 -6.06 9.57
C GLY A 13 2.67 -4.54 9.66
N PHE A 14 3.66 -4.00 8.97
CA PHE A 14 3.96 -2.57 8.98
C PHE A 14 2.80 -1.72 8.46
N GLY A 15 2.12 -2.13 7.40
CA GLY A 15 0.98 -1.40 6.85
C GLY A 15 -0.17 -1.27 7.84
N LYS A 16 -0.52 -2.36 8.55
CA LYS A 16 -1.52 -2.31 9.62
C LYS A 16 -1.07 -1.36 10.74
N ALA A 17 0.14 -1.53 11.26
CA ALA A 17 0.67 -0.68 12.32
C ALA A 17 0.70 0.81 11.93
N THR A 18 1.07 1.09 10.67
CA THR A 18 1.08 2.45 10.11
C THR A 18 -0.32 3.05 10.07
N ALA A 19 -1.34 2.30 9.61
CA ALA A 19 -2.72 2.77 9.59
C ALA A 19 -3.21 3.16 10.99
N TYR A 20 -2.94 2.33 12.00
CA TYR A 20 -3.26 2.65 13.40
C TYR A 20 -2.52 3.88 13.89
N LYS A 21 -1.26 4.06 13.49
CA LYS A 21 -0.46 5.21 13.92
C LYS A 21 -0.99 6.51 13.33
N PHE A 22 -1.35 6.54 12.04
CA PHE A 22 -1.98 7.71 11.44
C PHE A 22 -3.33 8.03 12.09
N ALA A 23 -4.19 7.01 12.30
CA ALA A 23 -5.47 7.16 12.97
C ALA A 23 -5.32 7.74 14.39
N ALA A 24 -4.34 7.26 15.16
CA ALA A 24 -4.03 7.78 16.50
C ALA A 24 -3.57 9.26 16.52
N HIS A 25 -3.18 9.80 15.36
CA HIS A 25 -2.83 11.21 15.18
C HIS A 25 -3.96 12.02 14.51
N GLY A 26 -5.18 11.46 14.46
CA GLY A 26 -6.36 12.16 13.97
C GLY A 26 -6.49 12.22 12.44
N TYR A 27 -5.76 11.39 11.71
CA TYR A 27 -5.95 11.23 10.27
C TYR A 27 -7.14 10.33 9.99
N ASP A 28 -7.97 10.71 9.03
CA ASP A 28 -8.83 9.75 8.33
C ASP A 28 -7.94 8.84 7.47
N VAL A 29 -8.25 7.56 7.38
CA VAL A 29 -7.36 6.62 6.71
C VAL A 29 -8.04 5.88 5.56
N ILE A 30 -7.37 5.81 4.42
CA ILE A 30 -7.69 4.88 3.34
C ILE A 30 -6.80 3.66 3.52
N ILE A 31 -7.38 2.49 3.65
CA ILE A 31 -6.65 1.24 3.81
C ILE A 31 -6.88 0.31 2.63
N ASN A 32 -5.79 -0.21 2.06
CA ASN A 32 -5.86 -1.17 0.95
C ASN A 32 -5.27 -2.51 1.34
N GLY A 33 -5.82 -3.55 0.73
CA GLY A 33 -5.33 -4.92 0.80
C GLY A 33 -6.25 -5.86 0.03
N ARG A 34 -5.78 -7.07 -0.25
CA ARG A 34 -6.53 -8.06 -1.05
C ARG A 34 -7.66 -8.76 -0.28
N ARG A 35 -7.56 -8.82 1.05
CA ARG A 35 -8.47 -9.57 1.92
C ARG A 35 -9.47 -8.61 2.55
N ALA A 36 -10.69 -8.56 1.97
CA ALA A 36 -11.74 -7.65 2.40
C ALA A 36 -12.16 -7.88 3.86
N ASP A 37 -12.25 -9.14 4.30
CA ASP A 37 -12.55 -9.52 5.67
C ASP A 37 -11.57 -8.94 6.68
N ARG A 38 -10.27 -8.98 6.36
CA ARG A 38 -9.24 -8.39 7.22
C ARG A 38 -9.21 -6.87 7.17
N LEU A 39 -9.53 -6.27 6.02
CA LEU A 39 -9.68 -4.82 5.94
C LEU A 39 -10.84 -4.35 6.82
N GLN A 40 -11.97 -5.06 6.79
CA GLN A 40 -13.12 -4.75 7.63
C GLN A 40 -12.75 -4.78 9.12
N GLN A 41 -12.07 -5.85 9.58
CA GLN A 41 -11.60 -5.93 10.97
C GLN A 41 -10.68 -4.76 11.36
N VAL A 42 -9.76 -4.37 10.47
CA VAL A 42 -8.87 -3.24 10.73
C VAL A 42 -9.64 -1.91 10.76
N ALA A 43 -10.63 -1.74 9.89
CA ALA A 43 -11.47 -0.55 9.84
C ALA A 43 -12.29 -0.40 11.14
N ASP A 44 -13.01 -1.45 11.52
CA ASP A 44 -13.84 -1.46 12.74
C ASP A 44 -13.02 -1.14 13.98
N ASP A 45 -11.84 -1.76 14.10
CA ASP A 45 -10.91 -1.49 15.21
C ASP A 45 -10.44 -0.02 15.25
N ILE A 46 -10.09 0.55 14.09
CA ILE A 46 -9.60 1.92 13.99
C ILE A 46 -10.71 2.91 14.32
N GLU A 47 -11.89 2.76 13.72
CA GLU A 47 -13.04 3.65 13.95
C GLU A 47 -13.46 3.63 15.41
N THR A 48 -13.54 2.44 16.02
CA THR A 48 -13.90 2.28 17.43
C THR A 48 -12.89 2.94 18.37
N LYS A 49 -11.58 2.81 18.03
CA LYS A 49 -10.51 3.22 18.95
C LYS A 49 -10.14 4.70 18.85
N TYR A 50 -10.23 5.28 17.64
CA TYR A 50 -9.66 6.60 17.38
C TYR A 50 -10.68 7.64 16.92
N ASN A 51 -11.93 7.26 16.71
CA ASN A 51 -13.00 8.16 16.24
C ASN A 51 -12.62 8.94 14.96
N VAL A 52 -12.01 8.25 14.00
CA VAL A 52 -11.67 8.76 12.67
C VAL A 52 -12.41 7.93 11.61
N ALA A 53 -12.57 8.47 10.40
CA ALA A 53 -13.21 7.74 9.32
C ALA A 53 -12.22 6.80 8.62
N VAL A 54 -12.71 5.63 8.18
CA VAL A 54 -11.91 4.64 7.44
C VAL A 54 -12.56 4.33 6.09
N MET A 55 -11.81 4.49 5.01
CA MET A 55 -12.18 4.04 3.67
C MET A 55 -11.44 2.76 3.32
N GLN A 56 -12.15 1.73 2.93
CA GLN A 56 -11.57 0.45 2.53
C GLN A 56 -11.51 0.34 1.01
N LEU A 57 -10.35 -0.05 0.50
CA LEU A 57 -10.10 -0.31 -0.92
C LEU A 57 -9.60 -1.76 -1.11
N PRO A 58 -10.51 -2.74 -1.21
CA PRO A 58 -10.14 -4.16 -1.34
C PRO A 58 -9.74 -4.49 -2.79
N PHE A 59 -8.48 -4.26 -3.16
CA PHE A 59 -7.94 -4.64 -4.46
C PHE A 59 -6.50 -5.14 -4.38
N ASP A 60 -6.10 -5.88 -5.42
CA ASP A 60 -4.69 -6.27 -5.63
C ASP A 60 -3.97 -5.16 -6.39
N VAL A 61 -2.88 -4.65 -5.82
CA VAL A 61 -2.08 -3.58 -6.43
C VAL A 61 -1.47 -3.97 -7.78
N ARG A 62 -1.38 -5.27 -8.10
CA ARG A 62 -0.89 -5.78 -9.38
C ARG A 62 -1.86 -5.54 -10.54
N ASN A 63 -3.12 -5.30 -10.25
CA ASN A 63 -4.13 -5.06 -11.28
C ASN A 63 -4.22 -3.56 -11.58
N GLU A 64 -3.56 -3.15 -12.66
CA GLU A 64 -3.50 -1.74 -13.08
C GLU A 64 -4.90 -1.11 -13.21
N GLU A 65 -5.80 -1.75 -13.96
CA GLU A 65 -7.14 -1.21 -14.23
C GLU A 65 -7.93 -0.99 -12.94
N VAL A 66 -7.90 -1.97 -12.02
CA VAL A 66 -8.59 -1.89 -10.74
C VAL A 66 -7.99 -0.81 -9.85
N VAL A 67 -6.66 -0.66 -9.82
CA VAL A 67 -5.98 0.40 -9.06
C VAL A 67 -6.47 1.77 -9.53
N PHE A 68 -6.38 2.06 -10.84
CA PHE A 68 -6.76 3.36 -11.38
C PHE A 68 -8.26 3.63 -11.24
N SER A 69 -9.13 2.64 -11.53
CA SER A 69 -10.57 2.81 -11.39
C SER A 69 -10.99 3.04 -9.94
N SER A 70 -10.45 2.28 -8.99
CA SER A 70 -10.77 2.42 -7.56
C SER A 70 -10.36 3.79 -7.00
N ILE A 71 -9.16 4.26 -7.34
CA ILE A 71 -8.68 5.57 -6.86
C ILE A 71 -9.43 6.72 -7.51
N ARG A 72 -9.74 6.64 -8.80
CA ARG A 72 -10.53 7.67 -9.50
C ARG A 72 -11.98 7.75 -9.03
N SER A 73 -12.56 6.62 -8.62
CA SER A 73 -13.94 6.54 -8.11
C SER A 73 -14.10 6.93 -6.65
N LEU A 74 -13.03 7.28 -5.95
CA LEU A 74 -13.11 7.79 -4.58
C LEU A 74 -14.12 8.94 -4.48
N PRO A 75 -14.97 8.99 -3.44
CA PRO A 75 -15.82 10.15 -3.14
C PRO A 75 -14.98 11.43 -3.01
N ALA A 76 -15.58 12.57 -3.35
CA ALA A 76 -14.86 13.84 -3.41
C ALA A 76 -14.12 14.21 -2.11
N ASN A 77 -14.73 13.91 -0.96
CA ASN A 77 -14.14 14.13 0.36
C ASN A 77 -12.91 13.23 0.66
N TRP A 78 -12.73 12.11 -0.08
CA TRP A 78 -11.60 11.20 0.05
C TRP A 78 -10.50 11.43 -0.98
N LYS A 79 -10.71 12.33 -1.97
CA LYS A 79 -9.72 12.61 -3.02
C LYS A 79 -8.60 13.55 -2.59
N LYS A 80 -8.72 14.21 -1.43
CA LYS A 80 -7.69 15.10 -0.90
C LYS A 80 -6.72 14.30 -0.02
N ILE A 81 -5.97 13.39 -0.64
CA ILE A 81 -4.99 12.55 0.05
C ILE A 81 -3.75 13.39 0.38
N ASP A 82 -3.45 13.53 1.68
CA ASP A 82 -2.28 14.29 2.17
C ASP A 82 -1.02 13.41 2.21
N VAL A 83 -1.17 12.13 2.56
CA VAL A 83 -0.05 11.19 2.66
C VAL A 83 -0.39 9.88 1.97
N LEU A 84 0.49 9.39 1.11
CA LEU A 84 0.49 8.01 0.63
C LEU A 84 1.63 7.25 1.31
N VAL A 85 1.32 6.15 1.98
CA VAL A 85 2.31 5.16 2.42
C VAL A 85 2.23 3.95 1.50
N ASN A 86 3.15 3.89 0.56
CA ASN A 86 3.26 2.83 -0.43
C ASN A 86 4.03 1.65 0.19
N ASN A 87 3.30 0.80 0.91
CA ASN A 87 3.85 -0.26 1.75
C ASN A 87 3.59 -1.67 1.19
N ALA A 88 2.59 -1.85 0.32
CA ALA A 88 2.30 -3.16 -0.25
C ALA A 88 3.53 -3.74 -0.94
N GLY A 89 3.97 -4.90 -0.46
CA GLY A 89 5.15 -5.59 -0.97
C GLY A 89 5.27 -6.97 -0.33
N LEU A 90 6.08 -7.82 -0.94
CA LEU A 90 6.37 -9.16 -0.44
C LEU A 90 7.74 -9.64 -0.92
N ALA A 91 8.30 -10.62 -0.20
CA ALA A 91 9.36 -11.50 -0.67
C ALA A 91 8.75 -12.89 -0.90
N ALA A 92 9.06 -13.51 -2.05
CA ALA A 92 8.61 -14.85 -2.40
C ALA A 92 9.81 -15.71 -2.82
N GLY A 93 9.80 -16.97 -2.39
CA GLY A 93 10.91 -17.89 -2.61
C GLY A 93 12.16 -17.55 -1.78
N ARG A 94 13.03 -18.52 -1.65
CA ARG A 94 14.37 -18.37 -1.07
C ARG A 94 15.29 -19.44 -1.62
N ASP A 95 15.58 -19.31 -2.93
CA ASP A 95 16.30 -20.31 -3.69
C ASP A 95 17.53 -19.70 -4.35
N TYR A 96 18.46 -20.54 -4.80
CA TYR A 96 19.52 -20.06 -5.68
C TYR A 96 18.92 -19.56 -6.99
N PHE A 97 19.62 -18.66 -7.66
CA PHE A 97 19.12 -17.99 -8.85
C PHE A 97 18.66 -18.99 -9.95
N GLU A 98 19.45 -20.04 -10.19
CA GLU A 98 19.19 -21.06 -11.19
C GLU A 98 18.03 -22.02 -10.83
N GLU A 99 17.65 -22.07 -9.56
CA GLU A 99 16.57 -22.93 -9.05
C GLU A 99 15.28 -22.15 -8.74
N ALA A 100 15.36 -20.83 -8.75
CA ALA A 100 14.26 -19.98 -8.30
C ALA A 100 13.04 -20.04 -9.22
N SER A 101 11.86 -20.03 -8.62
CA SER A 101 10.59 -20.03 -9.34
C SER A 101 10.38 -18.72 -10.11
N LEU A 102 10.11 -18.83 -11.42
CA LEU A 102 9.73 -17.68 -12.24
C LEU A 102 8.41 -17.03 -11.77
N ASP A 103 7.50 -17.81 -11.20
CA ASP A 103 6.24 -17.30 -10.65
C ASP A 103 6.49 -16.43 -9.42
N ASP A 104 7.45 -16.79 -8.57
CA ASP A 104 7.87 -15.97 -7.44
C ASP A 104 8.51 -14.66 -7.92
N TRP A 105 9.35 -14.71 -8.96
CA TRP A 105 9.92 -13.52 -9.56
C TRP A 105 8.85 -12.59 -10.13
N ASN A 106 7.94 -13.14 -10.95
CA ASN A 106 6.83 -12.37 -11.49
C ASN A 106 5.97 -11.75 -10.38
N THR A 107 5.67 -12.53 -9.34
CA THR A 107 4.89 -12.05 -8.18
C THR A 107 5.59 -10.89 -7.47
N MET A 108 6.90 -10.96 -7.27
CA MET A 108 7.68 -9.87 -6.66
C MET A 108 7.74 -8.64 -7.56
N ILE A 109 8.04 -8.80 -8.85
CA ILE A 109 8.09 -7.69 -9.80
C ILE A 109 6.72 -7.02 -9.95
N ASP A 110 5.67 -7.81 -10.10
CA ASP A 110 4.32 -7.28 -10.29
C ASP A 110 3.81 -6.55 -9.03
N THR A 111 4.18 -7.02 -7.84
CA THR A 111 3.76 -6.38 -6.58
C THR A 111 4.66 -5.21 -6.21
N ASN A 112 5.98 -5.47 -6.09
CA ASN A 112 6.93 -4.54 -5.48
C ASN A 112 7.38 -3.43 -6.44
N VAL A 113 7.25 -3.66 -7.77
CA VAL A 113 7.64 -2.67 -8.80
C VAL A 113 6.39 -2.13 -9.48
N LYS A 114 5.66 -2.94 -10.24
CA LYS A 114 4.51 -2.45 -11.02
C LYS A 114 3.38 -1.95 -10.13
N GLY A 115 2.95 -2.75 -9.14
CA GLY A 115 1.86 -2.37 -8.21
C GLY A 115 2.19 -1.11 -7.42
N PHE A 116 3.43 -1.01 -6.96
CA PHE A 116 3.98 0.19 -6.36
C PHE A 116 3.84 1.42 -7.27
N LEU A 117 4.25 1.32 -8.55
CA LEU A 117 4.18 2.42 -9.51
C LEU A 117 2.75 2.80 -9.87
N TYR A 118 1.84 1.82 -10.03
CA TYR A 118 0.43 2.07 -10.34
C TYR A 118 -0.25 2.91 -9.26
N VAL A 119 -0.09 2.51 -7.99
CA VAL A 119 -0.67 3.26 -6.88
C VAL A 119 -0.03 4.64 -6.75
N ALA A 120 1.31 4.71 -6.79
CA ALA A 120 2.03 5.99 -6.72
C ALA A 120 1.55 6.97 -7.79
N ARG A 121 1.42 6.52 -9.05
CA ARG A 121 0.95 7.35 -10.16
C ARG A 121 -0.49 7.81 -9.97
N ALA A 122 -1.41 6.90 -9.66
CA ALA A 122 -2.82 7.24 -9.51
C ALA A 122 -3.06 8.24 -8.36
N VAL A 123 -2.33 8.11 -7.25
CA VAL A 123 -2.43 9.04 -6.11
C VAL A 123 -1.72 10.36 -6.42
N ALA A 124 -0.56 10.33 -7.10
CA ALA A 124 0.15 11.54 -7.49
C ALA A 124 -0.69 12.45 -8.39
N GLU A 125 -1.52 11.89 -9.30
CA GLU A 125 -2.46 12.68 -10.12
C GLU A 125 -3.41 13.50 -9.23
N LEU A 126 -3.94 12.93 -8.14
CA LEU A 126 -4.78 13.64 -7.16
C LEU A 126 -3.99 14.68 -6.36
N MET A 127 -2.80 14.34 -5.88
CA MET A 127 -1.95 15.25 -5.11
C MET A 127 -1.52 16.47 -5.94
N ILE A 128 -1.17 16.29 -7.21
CA ILE A 128 -0.82 17.37 -8.13
C ILE A 128 -2.04 18.30 -8.32
N SER A 129 -3.23 17.72 -8.57
CA SER A 129 -4.46 18.48 -8.70
C SER A 129 -4.79 19.31 -7.46
N ASN A 130 -4.52 18.75 -6.27
CA ASN A 130 -4.72 19.39 -4.97
C ASN A 130 -3.56 20.33 -4.57
N LYS A 131 -2.45 20.35 -5.32
CA LYS A 131 -1.22 21.08 -5.03
C LYS A 131 -0.63 20.75 -3.65
N GLN A 132 -0.86 19.56 -3.16
CA GLN A 132 -0.44 19.10 -1.85
C GLN A 132 -0.32 17.58 -1.85
N GLY A 133 0.67 17.04 -1.15
CA GLY A 133 0.82 15.60 -0.91
C GLY A 133 2.23 15.22 -0.51
N HIS A 134 2.33 14.07 0.15
CA HIS A 134 3.60 13.46 0.55
C HIS A 134 3.53 11.95 0.26
N ILE A 135 4.49 11.43 -0.50
CA ILE A 135 4.59 10.00 -0.80
C ILE A 135 5.74 9.40 0.00
N ILE A 136 5.42 8.41 0.83
CA ILE A 136 6.37 7.62 1.62
C ILE A 136 6.43 6.22 1.00
N ASN A 137 7.60 5.83 0.54
CA ASN A 137 7.83 4.53 -0.06
C ASN A 137 8.57 3.61 0.92
N LEU A 138 7.98 2.45 1.24
CA LEU A 138 8.66 1.42 2.00
C LEU A 138 9.56 0.60 1.07
N GLY A 139 10.85 0.73 1.27
CA GLY A 139 11.86 -0.13 0.65
C GLY A 139 12.31 -1.24 1.59
N SER A 140 13.41 -1.89 1.24
CA SER A 140 14.05 -2.91 2.07
C SER A 140 15.55 -2.64 2.16
N ILE A 141 16.14 -2.99 3.30
CA ILE A 141 17.60 -3.06 3.43
C ILE A 141 18.21 -4.06 2.44
N ALA A 142 17.45 -5.07 2.02
CA ALA A 142 17.85 -6.06 1.03
C ALA A 142 18.28 -5.46 -0.33
N GLY A 143 17.79 -4.28 -0.67
CA GLY A 143 18.23 -3.53 -1.87
C GLY A 143 19.59 -2.85 -1.72
N LYS A 144 20.20 -2.89 -0.52
CA LYS A 144 21.56 -2.37 -0.26
C LYS A 144 22.49 -3.46 0.24
N GLU A 145 22.01 -4.33 1.10
CA GLU A 145 22.74 -5.41 1.73
C GLU A 145 22.13 -6.73 1.25
N VAL A 146 22.67 -7.26 0.16
CA VAL A 146 22.18 -8.51 -0.42
C VAL A 146 22.45 -9.67 0.51
N TYR A 147 21.57 -10.66 0.52
CA TYR A 147 21.74 -11.91 1.25
C TYR A 147 21.62 -13.11 0.32
N GLU A 148 22.22 -14.21 0.75
CA GLU A 148 22.20 -15.47 0.00
C GLU A 148 20.77 -15.91 -0.31
N LYS A 149 20.49 -16.28 -1.55
CA LYS A 149 19.16 -16.67 -2.05
C LYS A 149 18.12 -15.54 -2.08
N GLY A 150 18.55 -14.28 -1.95
CA GLY A 150 17.65 -13.12 -2.02
C GLY A 150 17.19 -12.76 -3.43
N ASN A 151 18.01 -13.12 -4.43
CA ASN A 151 17.85 -12.90 -5.87
C ASN A 151 16.99 -11.69 -6.27
N VAL A 152 15.81 -11.85 -6.88
CA VAL A 152 14.96 -10.72 -7.34
C VAL A 152 14.46 -9.82 -6.20
N TYR A 153 14.31 -10.33 -4.98
CA TYR A 153 13.94 -9.46 -3.86
C TYR A 153 15.04 -8.46 -3.51
N CYS A 154 16.30 -8.80 -3.74
CA CYS A 154 17.44 -7.91 -3.51
C CYS A 154 17.68 -6.95 -4.69
N ALA A 155 17.15 -7.25 -5.86
CA ALA A 155 17.31 -6.41 -7.04
C ALA A 155 16.27 -5.30 -7.11
#